data_5460d7ae43c11e1558934cf48f0f41bd
#
_entry.id   5460d7ae43c11e1558934cf48f0f41bd
#
_cell.length_a   1.000
_cell.length_b   1.000
_cell.length_c   1.000
_cell.angle_alpha   90.00
_cell.angle_beta   90.00
_cell.angle_gamma   90.00
#
_symmetry.space_group_name_H-M   'P 1'
#
loop_
_entity.id
_entity.type
_entity.pdbx_description
1 polymer ?
#
loop_
_entity_poly.entity_id
_entity_poly.type
_entity_poly.pdbx_seq_one_letter_code
_entity_poly.pdbx_strand_id
1 'polypeptide(L)'
;TLLLAAAGLLDGKPATTHWAYLDRLSAMAPRARIDRDALYVRAGNLYTSAGVTAGMDLSLALIEQDHGKAVALAVAQELVLFLKRPGGQSQFSRHLEAQRRDDLFGELELWMLENPRADLSIEGLARRMS
;
A
#
# COMPACT_ATOMS: atom_id res chain seq x y z
N THR A 1 -0.57 -13.21 6.24
CA THR A 1 -0.93 -13.83 4.93
C THR A 1 -0.16 -15.11 4.67
N LEU A 2 1.18 -15.16 4.90
CA LEU A 2 1.99 -16.36 4.64
C LEU A 2 1.52 -17.61 5.42
N LEU A 3 1.02 -17.45 6.65
CA LEU A 3 0.43 -18.56 7.41
C LEU A 3 -0.83 -19.12 6.74
N LEU A 4 -1.67 -18.25 6.15
CA LEU A 4 -2.84 -18.69 5.39
C LEU A 4 -2.44 -19.45 4.12
N ALA A 5 -1.37 -19.03 3.46
CA ALA A 5 -0.80 -19.75 2.32
C ALA A 5 -0.30 -21.14 2.73
N ALA A 6 0.48 -21.23 3.80
CA ALA A 6 0.98 -22.51 4.33
C ALA A 6 -0.16 -23.47 4.74
N ALA A 7 -1.28 -22.95 5.20
CA ALA A 7 -2.48 -23.71 5.53
C ALA A 7 -3.36 -24.07 4.30
N GLY A 8 -2.96 -23.70 3.07
CA GLY A 8 -3.72 -23.97 1.84
C GLY A 8 -5.04 -23.19 1.72
N LEU A 9 -5.24 -22.17 2.55
CA LEU A 9 -6.53 -21.43 2.62
C LEU A 9 -6.70 -20.39 1.49
N LEU A 10 -5.65 -20.12 0.72
CA LEU A 10 -5.65 -19.10 -0.33
C LEU A 10 -5.91 -19.66 -1.74
N ASP A 11 -6.01 -20.96 -1.91
CA ASP A 11 -6.21 -21.59 -3.21
C ASP A 11 -7.44 -21.04 -3.94
N GLY A 12 -7.23 -20.54 -5.17
CA GLY A 12 -8.27 -19.94 -6.00
C GLY A 12 -8.82 -18.60 -5.52
N LYS A 13 -8.29 -18.06 -4.40
CA LYS A 13 -8.78 -16.83 -3.80
C LYS A 13 -7.87 -15.64 -4.12
N PRO A 14 -8.42 -14.42 -4.19
CA PRO A 14 -7.59 -13.22 -4.22
C PRO A 14 -6.91 -13.00 -2.87
N ALA A 15 -5.66 -12.56 -2.89
CA ALA A 15 -4.90 -12.26 -1.68
C ALA A 15 -3.83 -11.21 -1.96
N THR A 16 -3.37 -10.54 -0.91
CA THR A 16 -2.20 -9.68 -0.94
C THR A 16 -1.33 -9.91 0.28
N THR A 17 -0.12 -9.41 0.23
CA THR A 17 0.82 -9.31 1.36
C THR A 17 1.72 -8.11 1.13
N HIS A 18 2.61 -7.82 2.08
CA HIS A 18 3.59 -6.76 1.93
C HIS A 18 4.42 -6.95 0.64
N TRP A 19 4.71 -5.87 -0.06
CA TRP A 19 5.40 -5.89 -1.37
C TRP A 19 6.69 -6.73 -1.36
N ALA A 20 7.48 -6.70 -0.27
CA ALA A 20 8.71 -7.48 -0.13
C ALA A 20 8.48 -9.01 -0.07
N TYR A 21 7.24 -9.47 0.16
CA TYR A 21 6.90 -10.88 0.31
C TYR A 21 5.96 -11.42 -0.77
N LEU A 22 5.65 -10.62 -1.81
CA LEU A 22 4.73 -11.01 -2.88
C LEU A 22 5.22 -12.23 -3.65
N ASP A 23 6.51 -12.27 -4.01
CA ASP A 23 7.09 -13.40 -4.75
C ASP A 23 7.12 -14.66 -3.88
N ARG A 24 7.43 -14.52 -2.59
CA ARG A 24 7.34 -15.61 -1.63
C ARG A 24 5.91 -16.14 -1.48
N LEU A 25 4.93 -15.24 -1.41
CA LEU A 25 3.52 -15.62 -1.35
C LEU A 25 3.09 -16.36 -2.61
N SER A 26 3.50 -15.88 -3.79
CA SER A 26 3.20 -16.53 -5.08
C SER A 26 3.79 -17.94 -5.16
N ALA A 27 5.01 -18.14 -4.66
CA ALA A 27 5.64 -19.46 -4.60
C ALA A 27 4.92 -20.41 -3.61
N MET A 28 4.46 -19.91 -2.47
CA MET A 28 3.78 -20.70 -1.44
C MET A 28 2.32 -21.02 -1.80
N ALA A 29 1.65 -20.16 -2.55
CA ALA A 29 0.25 -20.31 -2.95
C ALA A 29 0.08 -20.09 -4.46
N PRO A 30 0.58 -20.99 -5.33
CA PRO A 30 0.59 -20.79 -6.78
C PRO A 30 -0.80 -20.76 -7.42
N ARG A 31 -1.82 -21.21 -6.70
CA ARG A 31 -3.22 -21.14 -7.16
C ARG A 31 -3.96 -19.90 -6.64
N ALA A 32 -3.35 -19.09 -5.78
CA ALA A 32 -3.92 -17.83 -5.33
C ALA A 32 -3.80 -16.74 -6.41
N ARG A 33 -4.75 -15.83 -6.46
CA ARG A 33 -4.70 -14.65 -7.32
C ARG A 33 -4.09 -13.50 -6.53
N ILE A 34 -2.78 -13.29 -6.68
CA ILE A 34 -2.06 -12.29 -5.89
C ILE A 34 -2.27 -10.90 -6.48
N ASP A 35 -2.92 -10.02 -5.72
CA ASP A 35 -2.97 -8.59 -6.02
C ASP A 35 -1.70 -7.94 -5.46
N ARG A 36 -0.85 -7.46 -6.37
CA ARG A 36 0.49 -6.94 -6.03
C ARG A 36 0.47 -5.50 -5.55
N ASP A 37 -0.64 -4.79 -5.75
CA ASP A 37 -0.75 -3.37 -5.42
C ASP A 37 -1.76 -3.06 -4.32
N ALA A 38 -2.72 -3.94 -4.08
CA ALA A 38 -3.75 -3.71 -3.07
C ALA A 38 -3.16 -3.57 -1.66
N LEU A 39 -3.66 -2.59 -0.90
CA LEU A 39 -3.35 -2.46 0.53
C LEU A 39 -3.97 -3.61 1.33
N TYR A 40 -5.18 -4.02 0.97
CA TYR A 40 -5.85 -5.19 1.53
C TYR A 40 -6.80 -5.82 0.51
N VAL A 41 -7.11 -7.08 0.70
CA VAL A 41 -8.01 -7.87 -0.17
C VAL A 41 -8.97 -8.67 0.69
N ARG A 42 -10.24 -8.71 0.27
CA ARG A 42 -11.29 -9.57 0.84
C ARG A 42 -11.57 -10.75 -0.09
N ALA A 43 -11.62 -11.94 0.48
CA ALA A 43 -11.98 -13.19 -0.20
C ALA A 43 -13.01 -13.97 0.64
N GLY A 44 -14.27 -13.55 0.57
CA GLY A 44 -15.33 -14.09 1.42
C GLY A 44 -15.12 -13.69 2.89
N ASN A 45 -14.82 -14.67 3.73
CA ASN A 45 -14.49 -14.49 5.16
C ASN A 45 -12.99 -14.40 5.45
N LEU A 46 -12.15 -14.46 4.43
CA LEU A 46 -10.71 -14.26 4.55
C LEU A 46 -10.34 -12.84 4.14
N TYR A 47 -9.47 -12.25 4.94
CA TYR A 47 -8.92 -10.92 4.68
C TYR A 47 -7.40 -10.99 4.75
N THR A 48 -6.74 -10.33 3.82
CA THR A 48 -5.28 -10.22 3.78
C THR A 48 -4.89 -8.78 3.55
N SER A 49 -3.80 -8.33 4.18
CA SER A 49 -3.31 -6.96 4.07
C SER A 49 -1.80 -6.93 3.79
N ALA A 50 -1.36 -5.81 3.23
CA ALA A 50 0.03 -5.60 2.83
C ALA A 50 0.99 -5.50 4.02
N GLY A 51 0.66 -4.71 5.02
CA GLY A 51 1.52 -4.47 6.17
C GLY A 51 0.74 -3.99 7.38
N VAL A 52 1.43 -3.54 8.43
CA VAL A 52 0.80 -3.13 9.70
C VAL A 52 -0.19 -2.00 9.49
N THR A 53 0.21 -0.92 8.81
CA THR A 53 -0.68 0.22 8.53
C THR A 53 -1.80 -0.15 7.56
N ALA A 54 -1.56 -1.02 6.59
CA ALA A 54 -2.60 -1.57 5.72
C ALA A 54 -3.57 -2.49 6.49
N GLY A 55 -3.14 -3.10 7.58
CA GLY A 55 -4.01 -3.79 8.53
C GLY A 55 -4.95 -2.81 9.26
N MET A 56 -4.47 -1.62 9.59
CA MET A 56 -5.31 -0.54 10.15
C MET A 56 -6.36 -0.07 9.13
N ASP A 57 -5.98 0.12 7.86
CA ASP A 57 -6.94 0.46 6.79
C ASP A 57 -8.01 -0.61 6.64
N LEU A 58 -7.62 -1.89 6.66
CA LEU A 58 -8.55 -3.02 6.66
C LEU A 58 -9.48 -2.97 7.86
N SER A 59 -8.97 -2.72 9.06
CA SER A 59 -9.78 -2.63 10.28
C SER A 59 -10.81 -1.49 10.19
N LEU A 60 -10.42 -0.32 9.69
CA LEU A 60 -11.34 0.79 9.44
C LEU A 60 -12.40 0.43 8.38
N ALA A 61 -12.04 -0.30 7.33
CA ALA A 61 -12.99 -0.77 6.33
C ALA A 61 -14.00 -1.77 6.91
N LEU A 62 -13.60 -2.64 7.84
CA LEU A 62 -14.49 -3.54 8.55
C LEU A 62 -15.43 -2.77 9.48
N ILE A 63 -14.91 -1.78 10.22
CA ILE A 63 -15.75 -0.90 11.07
C ILE A 63 -16.77 -0.14 10.19
N GLU A 64 -16.36 0.38 9.03
CA GLU A 64 -17.27 1.06 8.10
C GLU A 64 -18.38 0.11 7.62
N GLN A 65 -18.05 -1.14 7.32
CA GLN A 65 -19.01 -2.16 6.87
C GLN A 65 -20.01 -2.52 7.98
N ASP A 66 -19.55 -2.71 9.21
CA ASP A 66 -20.36 -3.25 10.30
C ASP A 66 -21.12 -2.16 11.06
N HIS A 67 -20.56 -0.95 11.18
CA HIS A 67 -21.08 0.14 12.01
C HIS A 67 -21.33 1.44 11.23
N GLY A 68 -21.04 1.46 9.94
CA GLY A 68 -21.23 2.61 9.07
C GLY A 68 -20.11 3.65 9.11
N LYS A 69 -20.15 4.53 8.09
CA LYS A 69 -19.08 5.51 7.83
C LYS A 69 -18.85 6.48 8.99
N ALA A 70 -19.89 6.89 9.70
CA ALA A 70 -19.77 7.86 10.80
C ALA A 70 -18.90 7.31 11.93
N VAL A 71 -19.12 6.05 12.32
CA VAL A 71 -18.32 5.39 13.35
C VAL A 71 -16.88 5.18 12.88
N ALA A 72 -16.69 4.69 11.66
CA ALA A 72 -15.35 4.51 11.10
C ALA A 72 -14.56 5.83 11.03
N LEU A 73 -15.23 6.94 10.67
CA LEU A 73 -14.61 8.27 10.64
C LEU A 73 -14.21 8.73 12.04
N ALA A 74 -15.06 8.55 13.04
CA ALA A 74 -14.73 8.89 14.42
C ALA A 74 -13.51 8.12 14.93
N VAL A 75 -13.45 6.81 14.66
CA VAL A 75 -12.28 5.98 15.01
C VAL A 75 -11.02 6.44 14.25
N ALA A 76 -11.13 6.75 12.96
CA ALA A 76 -10.00 7.24 12.18
C ALA A 76 -9.47 8.58 12.72
N GLN A 77 -10.35 9.49 13.16
CA GLN A 77 -9.99 10.76 13.78
C GLN A 77 -9.24 10.55 15.11
N GLU A 78 -9.72 9.69 16.00
CA GLU A 78 -9.04 9.36 17.26
C GLU A 78 -7.65 8.74 17.04
N LEU A 79 -7.51 7.93 15.99
CA LEU A 79 -6.23 7.31 15.62
C LEU A 79 -5.32 8.23 14.77
N VAL A 80 -5.79 9.42 14.40
CA VAL A 80 -5.09 10.36 13.48
C VAL A 80 -4.72 9.67 12.16
N LEU A 81 -5.64 8.85 11.64
CA LEU A 81 -5.48 8.10 10.39
C LEU A 81 -6.40 8.64 9.30
N PHE A 82 -6.04 8.41 8.05
CA PHE A 82 -6.98 8.56 6.95
C PHE A 82 -8.03 7.44 7.00
N LEU A 83 -9.30 7.77 6.83
CA LEU A 83 -10.34 6.74 6.68
C LEU A 83 -10.11 5.88 5.43
N LYS A 84 -9.65 6.50 4.33
CA LYS A 84 -9.23 5.83 3.10
C LYS A 84 -7.95 6.47 2.59
N ARG A 85 -6.90 5.70 2.50
CA ARG A 85 -5.65 6.16 1.88
C ARG A 85 -5.78 6.07 0.35
N PRO A 86 -5.38 7.11 -0.39
CA PRO A 86 -5.29 7.03 -1.84
C PRO A 86 -4.13 6.13 -2.26
N GLY A 87 -4.30 5.40 -3.38
CA GLY A 87 -3.25 4.62 -4.01
C GLY A 87 -3.03 3.22 -3.42
N GLY A 88 -2.05 2.53 -3.97
CA GLY A 88 -1.66 1.18 -3.62
C GLY A 88 -0.25 1.09 -3.04
N GLN A 89 0.21 -0.14 -2.78
CA GLN A 89 1.55 -0.41 -2.22
C GLN A 89 2.68 0.17 -3.06
N SER A 90 2.55 0.13 -4.39
CA SER A 90 3.59 0.58 -5.32
C SER A 90 3.91 2.07 -5.19
N GLN A 91 2.94 2.89 -4.83
CA GLN A 91 3.16 4.32 -4.60
C GLN A 91 3.98 4.55 -3.33
N PHE A 92 3.61 3.86 -2.23
CA PHE A 92 4.33 3.99 -0.96
C PHE A 92 5.76 3.43 -1.04
N SER A 93 5.97 2.28 -1.69
CA SER A 93 7.30 1.69 -1.81
C SER A 93 8.25 2.58 -2.63
N ARG A 94 7.80 3.15 -3.75
CA ARG A 94 8.62 4.08 -4.56
C ARG A 94 8.98 5.35 -3.79
N HIS A 95 8.03 5.93 -3.05
CA HIS A 95 8.30 7.10 -2.23
C HIS A 95 9.34 6.81 -1.14
N LEU A 96 9.23 5.65 -0.46
CA LEU A 96 10.20 5.25 0.56
C LEU A 96 11.57 4.85 -0.03
N GLU A 97 11.61 4.29 -1.23
CA GLU A 97 12.86 4.01 -1.94
C GLU A 97 13.59 5.31 -2.33
N ALA A 98 12.86 6.32 -2.81
CA ALA A 98 13.41 7.64 -3.08
C ALA A 98 13.99 8.28 -1.81
N GLN A 99 13.31 8.17 -0.65
CA GLN A 99 13.82 8.65 0.64
C GLN A 99 15.08 7.91 1.15
N ARG A 100 15.33 6.68 0.68
CA ARG A 100 16.54 5.91 1.06
C ARG A 100 17.78 6.31 0.26
N ARG A 101 17.61 7.02 -0.84
CA ARG A 101 18.72 7.52 -1.65
C ARG A 101 19.23 8.82 -1.03
N ASP A 102 20.34 8.75 -0.33
CA ASP A 102 21.10 9.89 0.19
C ASP A 102 21.90 10.60 -0.95
N ASP A 103 21.32 10.62 -2.16
CA ASP A 103 21.93 11.27 -3.31
C ASP A 103 21.05 12.41 -3.84
N LEU A 104 21.65 13.28 -4.62
CA LEU A 104 21.01 14.44 -5.25
C LEU A 104 19.76 14.06 -6.08
N PHE A 105 19.76 12.87 -6.68
CA PHE A 105 18.65 12.37 -7.47
C PHE A 105 17.48 11.88 -6.60
N GLY A 106 17.74 11.34 -5.41
CA GLY A 106 16.70 10.97 -4.44
C GLY A 106 15.90 12.16 -3.96
N GLU A 107 16.56 13.28 -3.66
CA GLU A 107 15.89 14.54 -3.31
C GLU A 107 15.05 15.09 -4.47
N LEU A 108 15.58 15.00 -5.69
CA LEU A 108 14.88 15.45 -6.88
C LEU A 108 13.63 14.58 -7.15
N GLU A 109 13.73 13.25 -7.04
CA GLU A 109 12.60 12.33 -7.18
C GLU A 109 11.49 12.64 -6.16
N LEU A 110 11.86 12.87 -4.91
CA LEU A 110 10.90 13.26 -3.85
C LEU A 110 10.19 14.57 -4.21
N TRP A 111 10.97 15.59 -4.60
CA TRP A 111 10.40 16.87 -4.98
C TRP A 111 9.44 16.75 -6.18
N MET A 112 9.79 15.95 -7.20
CA MET A 112 8.91 15.71 -8.37
C MET A 112 7.58 15.05 -7.95
N LEU A 113 7.61 14.10 -7.01
CA LEU A 113 6.42 13.44 -6.48
C LEU A 113 5.51 14.41 -5.72
N GLU A 114 6.09 15.35 -4.99
CA GLU A 114 5.36 16.36 -4.23
C GLU A 114 4.85 17.52 -5.11
N ASN A 115 5.47 17.73 -6.29
CA ASN A 115 5.17 18.84 -7.19
C ASN A 115 4.78 18.40 -8.62
N PRO A 116 3.74 17.57 -8.80
CA PRO A 116 3.40 16.96 -10.10
C PRO A 116 2.93 17.98 -11.17
N ARG A 117 2.67 19.24 -10.77
CA ARG A 117 2.28 20.33 -11.67
C ARG A 117 3.41 21.32 -11.98
N ALA A 118 4.61 21.08 -11.44
CA ALA A 118 5.77 21.90 -11.71
C ALA A 118 6.33 21.67 -13.13
N ASP A 119 7.27 22.52 -13.56
CA ASP A 119 8.03 22.29 -14.79
C ASP A 119 8.99 21.12 -14.59
N LEU A 120 8.56 19.93 -15.01
CA LEU A 120 9.33 18.68 -14.96
C LEU A 120 10.15 18.43 -16.24
N SER A 121 10.34 19.46 -17.10
CA SER A 121 11.26 19.38 -18.23
C SER A 121 12.71 19.19 -17.75
N ILE A 122 13.56 18.64 -18.62
CA ILE A 122 14.98 18.44 -18.27
C ILE A 122 15.63 19.77 -17.89
N GLU A 123 15.32 20.85 -18.60
CA GLU A 123 15.81 22.19 -18.34
C GLU A 123 15.30 22.75 -17.00
N GLY A 124 14.02 22.50 -16.67
CA GLY A 124 13.41 22.88 -15.39
C GLY A 124 14.09 22.18 -14.21
N LEU A 125 14.26 20.88 -14.33
CA LEU A 125 14.92 20.05 -13.30
C LEU A 125 16.41 20.40 -13.14
N ALA A 126 17.14 20.61 -14.24
CA ALA A 126 18.55 21.02 -14.21
C ALA A 126 18.76 22.36 -13.50
N ARG A 127 17.89 23.35 -13.75
CA ARG A 127 17.94 24.65 -13.04
C ARG A 127 17.73 24.52 -11.54
N ARG A 128 16.95 23.53 -11.10
CA ARG A 128 16.70 23.30 -9.67
C ARG A 128 17.89 22.62 -8.96
N MET A 129 18.66 21.82 -9.69
CA MET A 129 19.81 21.10 -9.16
C MET A 129 21.12 21.93 -9.17
N SER A 130 21.11 23.15 -9.75
CA SER A 130 22.24 24.08 -9.82
C SER A 130 22.26 25.03 -8.63
#